data_692131a052e306b3c4a85aeef282f1c3
#
_entry.id   692131a052e306b3c4a85aeef282f1c3
#
_cell.length_a   1.000
_cell.length_b   1.000
_cell.length_c   1.000
_cell.angle_alpha   90.00
_cell.angle_beta   90.00
_cell.angle_gamma   90.00
#
_symmetry.space_group_name_H-M   'P 1'
#
loop_
_entity.id
_entity.type
_entity.pdbx_description
1 polymer ?
#
loop_
_entity_poly.entity_id
_entity_poly.type
_entity_poly.pdbx_seq_one_letter_code
_entity_poly.pdbx_strand_id
1 'polypeptide(L)'
;MKLLLSVVIAGVCASALQAGAVQADEVKVAVAANFKGTIERIGKEFTAKTGHTLAISSAATGVLYTQISHGAPFDLFLSADVKTPQKLEQEGKGSERFTYAIGQLGL
;
A
#
# COMPACT_ATOMS: atom_id res chain seq x y z
N MET A 1 29.95 22.61 36.82
CA MET A 1 29.61 21.21 37.12
C MET A 1 28.11 20.95 37.18
N LYS A 2 27.32 21.74 37.85
CA LYS A 2 25.85 21.56 37.90
C LYS A 2 25.15 21.72 36.54
N LEU A 3 25.65 22.57 35.66
CA LEU A 3 25.09 22.77 34.30
C LEU A 3 25.30 21.59 33.38
N LEU A 4 26.40 20.85 33.50
CA LEU A 4 26.69 19.65 32.70
C LEU A 4 25.77 18.48 33.05
N LEU A 5 25.41 18.30 34.31
CA LEU A 5 24.45 17.29 34.76
C LEU A 5 23.05 17.52 34.22
N SER A 6 22.60 18.79 34.17
CA SER A 6 21.29 19.15 33.63
C SER A 6 21.17 18.87 32.13
N VAL A 7 22.22 19.08 31.35
CA VAL A 7 22.24 18.81 29.90
C VAL A 7 22.17 17.31 29.61
N VAL A 8 22.84 16.48 30.39
CA VAL A 8 22.82 15.01 30.24
C VAL A 8 21.43 14.45 30.52
N ILE A 9 20.73 14.92 31.55
CA ILE A 9 19.38 14.50 31.89
C ILE A 9 18.39 14.87 30.79
N ALA A 10 18.49 16.07 30.21
CA ALA A 10 17.64 16.50 29.11
C ALA A 10 17.84 15.66 27.85
N GLY A 11 19.08 15.23 27.55
CA GLY A 11 19.38 14.35 26.43
C GLY A 11 18.77 12.94 26.56
N VAL A 12 18.76 12.38 27.76
CA VAL A 12 18.17 11.07 28.02
C VAL A 12 16.64 11.10 27.87
N CYS A 13 15.96 12.15 28.35
CA CYS A 13 14.53 12.29 28.20
C CYS A 13 14.10 12.46 26.74
N ALA A 14 14.86 13.18 25.92
CA ALA A 14 14.57 13.35 24.49
C ALA A 14 14.68 12.02 23.73
N SER A 15 15.66 11.18 24.05
CA SER A 15 15.83 9.87 23.44
C SER A 15 14.70 8.90 23.77
N ALA A 16 14.19 8.91 24.99
CA ALA A 16 13.09 8.07 25.43
C ALA A 16 11.77 8.42 24.71
N LEU A 17 11.51 9.70 24.39
CA LEU A 17 10.33 10.15 23.67
C LEU A 17 10.33 9.71 22.20
N GLN A 18 11.49 9.58 21.57
CA GLN A 18 11.60 9.15 20.18
C GLN A 18 11.44 7.62 20.00
N ALA A 19 11.73 6.83 21.00
CA ALA A 19 11.68 5.37 20.94
C ALA A 19 10.26 4.78 20.84
N GLY A 20 9.21 5.57 21.13
CA GLY A 20 7.81 5.13 21.08
C GLY A 20 7.03 5.58 19.85
N ALA A 21 7.66 6.27 18.88
CA ALA A 21 6.96 6.76 17.69
C ALA A 21 6.77 5.63 16.68
N VAL A 22 5.49 5.25 16.45
CA VAL A 22 5.09 4.31 15.38
C VAL A 22 4.77 5.13 14.14
N GLN A 23 5.48 4.86 13.04
CA GLN A 23 5.18 5.51 11.76
C GLN A 23 4.12 4.73 10.99
N ALA A 24 3.10 5.44 10.53
CA ALA A 24 2.10 4.90 9.62
C ALA A 24 2.66 4.84 8.20
N ASP A 25 2.44 3.73 7.51
CA ASP A 25 2.85 3.55 6.13
C ASP A 25 1.67 3.80 5.18
N GLU A 26 2.00 4.18 3.95
CA GLU A 26 1.05 4.29 2.86
C GLU A 26 1.31 3.18 1.85
N VAL A 27 0.27 2.38 1.54
CA VAL A 27 0.33 1.33 0.51
C VAL A 27 -0.24 1.90 -0.79
N LYS A 28 0.54 1.89 -1.86
CA LYS A 28 0.12 2.38 -3.17
C LYS A 28 -0.54 1.25 -3.95
N VAL A 29 -1.84 1.38 -4.21
CA VAL A 29 -2.66 0.35 -4.82
C VAL A 29 -3.15 0.79 -6.19
N ALA A 30 -2.82 0.02 -7.21
CA ALA A 30 -3.44 0.12 -8.53
C ALA A 30 -4.62 -0.85 -8.58
N VAL A 31 -5.82 -0.37 -8.84
CA VAL A 31 -7.03 -1.19 -8.84
C VAL A 31 -7.84 -0.99 -10.12
N ALA A 32 -8.26 -2.10 -10.72
CA ALA A 32 -9.19 -2.05 -11.85
C ALA A 32 -10.51 -1.38 -11.42
N ALA A 33 -11.07 -0.57 -12.32
CA ALA A 33 -12.19 0.31 -12.01
C ALA A 33 -13.42 -0.41 -11.41
N ASN A 34 -13.66 -1.65 -11.80
CA ASN A 34 -14.79 -2.44 -11.30
C ASN A 34 -14.68 -2.79 -9.80
N PHE A 35 -13.49 -2.73 -9.22
CA PHE A 35 -13.26 -3.09 -7.81
C PHE A 35 -13.00 -1.87 -6.92
N LYS A 36 -13.02 -0.67 -7.48
CA LYS A 36 -12.69 0.57 -6.77
C LYS A 36 -13.51 0.77 -5.50
N GLY A 37 -14.84 0.66 -5.60
CA GLY A 37 -15.71 0.87 -4.44
C GLY A 37 -15.47 -0.12 -3.32
N THR A 38 -15.16 -1.37 -3.65
CA THR A 38 -14.85 -2.41 -2.68
C THR A 38 -13.53 -2.17 -1.97
N ILE A 39 -12.48 -1.83 -2.72
CA ILE A 39 -11.15 -1.59 -2.11
C ILE A 39 -11.16 -0.32 -1.24
N GLU A 40 -11.97 0.66 -1.57
CA GLU A 40 -12.13 1.86 -0.73
C GLU A 40 -12.73 1.52 0.63
N ARG A 41 -13.71 0.62 0.69
CA ARG A 41 -14.30 0.12 1.95
C ARG A 41 -13.29 -0.68 2.76
N ILE A 42 -12.59 -1.59 2.10
CA ILE A 42 -11.54 -2.39 2.74
C ILE A 42 -10.44 -1.47 3.30
N GLY A 43 -10.07 -0.44 2.54
CA GLY A 43 -9.07 0.53 2.95
C GLY A 43 -9.44 1.29 4.23
N LYS A 44 -10.71 1.65 4.39
CA LYS A 44 -11.19 2.30 5.62
C LYS A 44 -11.05 1.40 6.85
N GLU A 45 -11.42 0.12 6.72
CA GLU A 45 -11.26 -0.85 7.80
C GLU A 45 -9.79 -1.13 8.10
N PHE A 46 -8.98 -1.24 7.07
CA PHE A 46 -7.55 -1.44 7.20
C PHE A 46 -6.90 -0.29 7.96
N THR A 47 -7.24 0.95 7.61
CA THR A 47 -6.72 2.14 8.30
C THR A 47 -7.18 2.18 9.75
N ALA A 48 -8.45 1.84 10.02
CA ALA A 48 -8.98 1.83 11.39
C ALA A 48 -8.28 0.79 12.27
N LYS A 49 -7.87 -0.34 11.70
CA LYS A 49 -7.23 -1.44 12.46
C LYS A 49 -5.71 -1.29 12.60
N THR A 50 -5.05 -0.66 11.64
CA THR A 50 -3.59 -0.67 11.56
C THR A 50 -2.95 0.72 11.64
N GLY A 51 -3.70 1.78 11.37
CA GLY A 51 -3.17 3.13 11.19
C GLY A 51 -2.51 3.36 9.82
N HIS A 52 -2.31 2.32 9.02
CA HIS A 52 -1.78 2.45 7.67
C HIS A 52 -2.87 2.87 6.70
N THR A 53 -2.51 3.55 5.61
CA THR A 53 -3.46 4.04 4.61
C THR A 53 -3.23 3.41 3.24
N LEU A 54 -4.28 3.40 2.41
CA LEU A 54 -4.17 3.01 1.01
C LEU A 54 -4.23 4.25 0.12
N ALA A 55 -3.24 4.41 -0.75
CA ALA A 55 -3.29 5.39 -1.83
C ALA A 55 -3.79 4.66 -3.08
N ILE A 56 -5.06 4.84 -3.41
CA ILE A 56 -5.75 4.08 -4.45
C ILE A 56 -5.74 4.86 -5.77
N SER A 57 -5.21 4.22 -6.82
CA SER A 57 -5.28 4.71 -8.20
C SER A 57 -6.13 3.73 -9.01
N SER A 58 -7.23 4.21 -9.59
CA SER A 58 -8.18 3.38 -10.32
C SER A 58 -8.20 3.73 -11.79
N ALA A 59 -8.19 2.70 -12.64
CA ALA A 59 -8.31 2.82 -14.09
C ALA A 59 -8.66 1.46 -14.70
N ALA A 60 -8.82 1.40 -16.01
CA ALA A 60 -8.92 0.13 -16.69
C ALA A 60 -7.64 -0.68 -16.53
N THR A 61 -7.77 -2.02 -16.46
CA THR A 61 -6.63 -2.92 -16.25
C THR A 61 -5.48 -2.68 -17.23
N GLY A 62 -5.77 -2.47 -18.51
CA GLY A 62 -4.74 -2.21 -19.52
C GLY A 62 -4.01 -0.89 -19.32
N VAL A 63 -4.69 0.14 -18.84
CA VAL A 63 -4.07 1.42 -18.50
C VAL A 63 -3.11 1.26 -17.33
N LEU A 64 -3.51 0.54 -16.29
CA LEU A 64 -2.68 0.25 -15.13
C LEU A 64 -1.45 -0.58 -15.51
N TYR A 65 -1.64 -1.57 -16.38
CA TYR A 65 -0.53 -2.35 -16.94
C TYR A 65 0.51 -1.44 -17.60
N THR A 66 0.06 -0.51 -18.43
CA THR A 66 0.96 0.43 -19.11
C THR A 66 1.73 1.30 -18.12
N GLN A 67 1.06 1.81 -17.09
CA GLN A 67 1.70 2.60 -16.05
C GLN A 67 2.77 1.80 -15.29
N ILE A 68 2.45 0.57 -14.91
CA ILE A 68 3.40 -0.31 -14.21
C ILE A 68 4.59 -0.64 -15.12
N SER A 69 4.35 -0.92 -16.39
CA SER A 69 5.40 -1.20 -17.36
C SER A 69 6.35 -0.04 -17.56
N HIS A 70 5.87 1.19 -17.37
CA HIS A 70 6.68 2.41 -17.45
C HIS A 70 7.25 2.87 -16.10
N GLY A 71 7.19 2.01 -15.08
CA GLY A 71 7.85 2.24 -13.81
C GLY A 71 7.01 2.91 -12.72
N ALA A 72 5.68 2.98 -12.87
CA ALA A 72 4.82 3.51 -11.81
C ALA A 72 5.01 2.70 -10.52
N PRO A 73 5.25 3.35 -9.37
CA PRO A 73 5.66 2.66 -8.14
C PRO A 73 4.46 2.19 -7.31
N PHE A 74 3.74 1.18 -7.79
CA PHE A 74 2.67 0.55 -7.03
C PHE A 74 3.21 -0.60 -6.17
N ASP A 75 2.65 -0.75 -4.98
CA ASP A 75 2.94 -1.86 -4.07
C ASP A 75 2.04 -3.05 -4.34
N LEU A 76 0.82 -2.81 -4.80
CA LEU A 76 -0.20 -3.82 -5.03
C LEU A 76 -0.97 -3.49 -6.30
N PHE A 77 -1.26 -4.51 -7.12
CA PHE A 77 -2.07 -4.39 -8.32
C PHE A 77 -3.25 -5.36 -8.28
N LEU A 78 -4.47 -4.83 -8.29
CA LEU A 78 -5.72 -5.59 -8.33
C LEU A 78 -6.29 -5.52 -9.73
N SER A 79 -6.03 -6.55 -10.52
CA SER A 79 -6.45 -6.65 -11.92
C SER A 79 -7.84 -7.26 -12.05
N ALA A 80 -8.57 -6.88 -13.09
CA ALA A 80 -9.84 -7.49 -13.43
C ALA A 80 -9.69 -8.83 -14.18
N ASP A 81 -8.50 -9.20 -14.59
CA ASP A 81 -8.22 -10.46 -15.31
C ASP A 81 -6.99 -11.17 -14.75
N VAL A 82 -6.78 -12.39 -15.19
CA VAL A 82 -5.63 -13.20 -14.78
C VAL A 82 -4.41 -12.94 -15.67
N LYS A 83 -4.63 -12.65 -16.95
CA LYS A 83 -3.56 -12.54 -17.96
C LYS A 83 -2.62 -11.37 -17.69
N THR A 84 -3.15 -10.23 -17.24
CA THR A 84 -2.36 -9.02 -17.03
C THR A 84 -1.35 -9.16 -15.89
N PRO A 85 -1.73 -9.63 -14.68
CA PRO A 85 -0.75 -9.89 -13.63
C PRO A 85 0.24 -10.98 -14.02
N GLN A 86 -0.21 -12.01 -14.73
CA GLN A 86 0.67 -13.07 -15.23
C GLN A 86 1.75 -12.52 -16.17
N LYS A 87 1.37 -11.60 -17.06
CA LYS A 87 2.30 -10.94 -17.97
C LYS A 87 3.33 -10.10 -17.22
N LEU A 88 2.88 -9.34 -16.21
CA LEU A 88 3.80 -8.55 -15.37
C LEU A 88 4.78 -9.44 -14.60
N GLU A 89 4.32 -10.58 -14.11
CA GLU A 89 5.19 -11.56 -13.44
C GLU A 89 6.24 -12.12 -14.40
N GLN A 90 5.84 -12.49 -15.62
CA GLN A 90 6.75 -12.96 -16.66
C GLN A 90 7.77 -11.90 -17.08
N GLU A 91 7.40 -10.63 -17.05
CA GLU A 91 8.27 -9.50 -17.36
C GLU A 91 9.17 -9.10 -16.17
N GLY A 92 9.07 -9.80 -15.04
CA GLY A 92 9.84 -9.49 -13.84
C GLY A 92 9.39 -8.26 -13.08
N LYS A 93 8.15 -7.81 -13.30
CA LYS A 93 7.61 -6.59 -12.70
C LYS A 93 6.62 -6.83 -11.58
N GLY A 94 6.45 -8.07 -11.16
CA GLY A 94 5.58 -8.45 -10.07
C GLY A 94 5.86 -9.86 -9.58
N SER A 95 5.36 -10.18 -8.41
CA SER A 95 5.49 -11.48 -7.77
C SER A 95 4.25 -11.80 -6.93
N GLU A 96 4.18 -13.01 -6.42
CA GLU A 96 3.14 -13.45 -5.49
C GLU A 96 1.71 -13.30 -6.05
N ARG A 97 1.52 -13.65 -7.31
CA ARG A 97 0.22 -13.57 -7.97
C ARG A 97 -0.75 -14.61 -7.40
N PHE A 98 -1.98 -14.18 -7.10
CA PHE A 98 -3.07 -15.09 -6.71
C PHE A 98 -4.43 -14.52 -7.10
N THR A 99 -5.44 -15.37 -7.15
CA THR A 99 -6.82 -14.95 -7.41
C THR A 99 -7.49 -14.53 -6.10
N TYR A 100 -7.91 -13.27 -6.00
CA TYR A 100 -8.53 -12.73 -4.78
C TYR A 100 -10.05 -12.80 -4.81
N ALA A 101 -10.67 -12.87 -5.99
CA ALA A 101 -12.13 -12.95 -6.15
C ALA A 101 -12.49 -13.48 -7.54
N ILE A 102 -13.64 -14.10 -7.65
CA ILE A 102 -14.21 -14.58 -8.92
C ILE A 102 -15.59 -13.92 -9.09
N GLY A 103 -15.75 -13.16 -10.18
CA GLY A 103 -17.03 -12.56 -10.52
C GLY A 103 -17.97 -13.56 -11.17
N GLN A 104 -19.27 -13.40 -10.91
CA GLN A 104 -20.34 -14.15 -11.56
C GLN A 104 -21.33 -13.20 -12.22
N LEU A 105 -21.75 -13.54 -13.43
CA LEU A 105 -22.78 -12.77 -14.11
C LEU A 105 -24.16 -13.21 -13.62
N GLY A 106 -24.94 -12.24 -13.12
CA GLY A 106 -26.34 -12.47 -12.80
C GLY A 106 -27.23 -12.34 -14.05
N LEU A 107 -28.18 -13.21 -14.19
CA LEU A 107 -29.16 -13.16 -15.26
C LEU A 107 -30.50 -12.65 -14.74
#